data_9745046f1d2b55955da043e50dab1e64
#
_entry.id   9745046f1d2b55955da043e50dab1e64
#
_cell.length_a   1.000
_cell.length_b   1.000
_cell.length_c   1.000
_cell.angle_alpha   90.00
_cell.angle_beta   90.00
_cell.angle_gamma   90.00
#
_symmetry.space_group_name_H-M   'P 1'
#
loop_
_entity.id
_entity.type
_entity.pdbx_description
1 polymer ?
#
loop_
_entity_poly.entity_id
_entity_poly.type
_entity_poly.pdbx_seq_one_letter_code
_entity_poly.pdbx_strand_id
1 'polypeptide(L)'
;MPVHAARLGLFAIFASTFLELVGYFMLLPLLLLRMKGADISTSVAGLFAATGWAGIFLFTPFASWVAQRLGRRSALWLAAAIPAIASLGFVFTDALPVWFALELLAGAASGLRWVMAEAVVAEFSAPGQRGRNIGLFETMVGTTFILGPALLVWLGPLEPAAFWWCTAFMVGGLAWSLLIPPLPAAADPQAAVGVRGVWRALLAHPVIMLAGFVGGFFESGITSILPLYGLSLGLDASRSALLVSASGLGSAIMMLPTGMLADRWTDGAHGRRSMMVIVAFVTLLATCIVPMVAPIDWLAWPIVFLWGGAGGSLYTLAMIDIGSREQGITLVNSTAVLVLTYTLGSMCASASSGVLLQWSPTFGFPLLLAAVALVGWIALLRARNAALF
;
A
#
# COMPACT_ATOMS: atom_id res chain seq x y z
N MET A 1 -12.07 25.67 2.04
CA MET A 1 -10.74 25.87 2.65
C MET A 1 -9.93 26.84 1.81
N PRO A 2 -9.11 27.77 2.39
CA PRO A 2 -8.25 28.66 1.59
C PRO A 2 -7.24 27.84 0.79
N VAL A 3 -6.99 28.19 -0.47
CA VAL A 3 -6.09 27.46 -1.40
C VAL A 3 -4.70 27.28 -0.82
N HIS A 4 -4.20 28.27 -0.10
CA HIS A 4 -2.89 28.21 0.56
C HIS A 4 -2.82 27.12 1.64
N ALA A 5 -3.87 26.98 2.46
CA ALA A 5 -3.93 25.96 3.51
C ALA A 5 -4.03 24.55 2.92
N ALA A 6 -4.76 24.35 1.81
CA ALA A 6 -4.82 23.07 1.12
C ALA A 6 -3.47 22.66 0.53
N ARG A 7 -2.74 23.61 -0.10
CA ARG A 7 -1.39 23.34 -0.63
C ARG A 7 -0.38 23.02 0.48
N LEU A 8 -0.39 23.76 1.58
CA LEU A 8 0.45 23.46 2.74
C LEU A 8 0.11 22.08 3.33
N GLY A 9 -1.18 21.76 3.42
CA GLY A 9 -1.63 20.46 3.93
C GLY A 9 -1.18 19.30 3.04
N LEU A 10 -1.31 19.42 1.72
CA LEU A 10 -0.78 18.44 0.77
C LEU A 10 0.73 18.27 0.93
N PHE A 11 1.48 19.37 0.92
CA PHE A 11 2.93 19.27 1.05
C PHE A 11 3.34 18.64 2.39
N ALA A 12 2.69 19.06 3.50
CA ALA A 12 2.98 18.54 4.83
C ALA A 12 2.68 17.03 4.94
N ILE A 13 1.56 16.54 4.37
CA ILE A 13 1.24 15.11 4.41
C ILE A 13 2.19 14.29 3.53
N PHE A 14 2.58 14.79 2.35
CA PHE A 14 3.57 14.15 1.49
C PHE A 14 4.93 14.05 2.20
N ALA A 15 5.47 15.17 2.69
CA ALA A 15 6.76 15.20 3.36
C ALA A 15 6.77 14.34 4.63
N SER A 16 5.70 14.42 5.42
CA SER A 16 5.54 13.63 6.64
C SER A 16 5.50 12.13 6.34
N THR A 17 4.69 11.70 5.36
CA THR A 17 4.57 10.29 4.99
C THR A 17 5.84 9.77 4.34
N PHE A 18 6.47 10.55 3.47
CA PHE A 18 7.73 10.16 2.83
C PHE A 18 8.82 9.87 3.84
N LEU A 19 9.07 10.81 4.77
CA LEU A 19 10.10 10.66 5.77
C LEU A 19 9.83 9.47 6.71
N GLU A 20 8.58 9.33 7.18
CA GLU A 20 8.21 8.21 8.04
C GLU A 20 8.41 6.86 7.35
N LEU A 21 7.95 6.71 6.10
CA LEU A 21 8.09 5.46 5.36
C LEU A 21 9.54 5.15 5.01
N VAL A 22 10.35 6.14 4.65
CA VAL A 22 11.80 5.93 4.47
C VAL A 22 12.40 5.38 5.76
N GLY A 23 12.11 6.00 6.92
CA GLY A 23 12.57 5.51 8.22
C GLY A 23 12.11 4.09 8.52
N TYR A 24 10.83 3.77 8.26
CA TYR A 24 10.27 2.44 8.49
C TYR A 24 10.90 1.37 7.59
N PHE A 25 11.04 1.64 6.29
CA PHE A 25 11.66 0.70 5.35
C PHE A 25 13.18 0.58 5.48
N MET A 26 13.83 1.49 6.22
CA MET A 26 15.19 1.29 6.74
C MET A 26 15.19 0.42 8.00
N LEU A 27 14.27 0.68 8.93
CA LEU A 27 14.26 0.07 10.26
C LEU A 27 13.96 -1.42 10.22
N LEU A 28 12.96 -1.86 9.46
CA LEU A 28 12.57 -3.27 9.42
C LEU A 28 13.72 -4.19 8.95
N PRO A 29 14.40 -3.96 7.83
CA PRO A 29 15.57 -4.75 7.44
C PRO A 29 16.71 -4.69 8.48
N LEU A 30 16.93 -3.54 9.10
CA LEU A 30 17.94 -3.36 10.15
C LEU A 30 17.66 -4.26 11.37
N LEU A 31 16.40 -4.31 11.83
CA LEU A 31 15.97 -5.17 12.93
C LEU A 31 16.14 -6.65 12.58
N LEU A 32 15.76 -7.06 11.35
CA LEU A 32 15.92 -8.43 10.89
C LEU A 32 17.40 -8.85 10.82
N LEU A 33 18.29 -7.96 10.38
CA LEU A 33 19.73 -8.19 10.38
C LEU A 33 20.29 -8.33 11.80
N ARG A 34 19.83 -7.52 12.76
CA ARG A 34 20.21 -7.65 14.17
C ARG A 34 19.70 -8.95 14.78
N MET A 35 18.45 -9.34 14.50
CA MET A 35 17.93 -10.64 14.94
C MET A 35 18.78 -11.79 14.42
N LYS A 36 19.20 -11.73 13.16
CA LYS A 36 20.11 -12.73 12.57
C LYS A 36 21.48 -12.73 13.26
N GLY A 37 22.03 -11.56 13.56
CA GLY A 37 23.31 -11.41 14.30
C GLY A 37 23.24 -11.89 15.76
N ALA A 38 22.04 -11.95 16.34
CA ALA A 38 21.78 -12.50 17.68
C ALA A 38 21.35 -13.99 17.64
N ASP A 39 21.60 -14.71 16.54
CA ASP A 39 21.27 -16.11 16.33
C ASP A 39 19.78 -16.46 16.48
N ILE A 40 18.88 -15.47 16.31
CA ILE A 40 17.44 -15.67 16.35
C ILE A 40 17.03 -16.40 15.06
N SER A 41 16.17 -17.42 15.21
CA SER A 41 15.73 -18.24 14.09
C SER A 41 14.99 -17.42 13.03
N THR A 42 15.14 -17.79 11.77
CA THR A 42 14.45 -17.14 10.63
C THR A 42 12.93 -17.21 10.75
N SER A 43 12.40 -18.23 11.42
CA SER A 43 10.96 -18.35 11.69
C SER A 43 10.47 -17.25 12.64
N VAL A 44 11.21 -16.95 13.71
CA VAL A 44 10.90 -15.86 14.65
C VAL A 44 11.06 -14.51 13.96
N ALA A 45 12.09 -14.31 13.15
CA ALA A 45 12.29 -13.09 12.38
C ALA A 45 11.15 -12.86 11.35
N GLY A 46 10.70 -13.92 10.70
CA GLY A 46 9.53 -13.87 9.80
C GLY A 46 8.23 -13.51 10.54
N LEU A 47 8.01 -14.12 11.72
CA LEU A 47 6.86 -13.80 12.57
C LEU A 47 6.91 -12.33 13.04
N PHE A 48 8.09 -11.83 13.38
CA PHE A 48 8.30 -10.44 13.76
C PHE A 48 7.90 -9.50 12.59
N ALA A 49 8.39 -9.73 11.38
CA ALA A 49 8.02 -8.94 10.21
C ALA A 49 6.50 -9.00 9.91
N ALA A 50 5.86 -10.15 10.15
CA ALA A 50 4.41 -10.29 10.00
C ALA A 50 3.61 -9.52 11.07
N THR A 51 4.21 -9.22 12.22
CA THR A 51 3.53 -8.53 13.33
C THR A 51 3.13 -7.10 12.96
N GLY A 52 3.95 -6.38 12.18
CA GLY A 52 3.60 -5.06 11.66
C GLY A 52 2.35 -5.11 10.77
N TRP A 53 2.27 -6.06 9.86
CA TRP A 53 1.08 -6.27 9.02
C TRP A 53 -0.15 -6.67 9.83
N ALA A 54 0.03 -7.51 10.86
CA ALA A 54 -1.05 -7.84 11.79
C ALA A 54 -1.56 -6.59 12.51
N GLY A 55 -0.67 -5.70 12.93
CA GLY A 55 -1.03 -4.40 13.51
C GLY A 55 -1.87 -3.56 12.56
N ILE A 56 -1.44 -3.40 11.30
CA ILE A 56 -2.21 -2.70 10.26
C ILE A 56 -3.61 -3.31 10.15
N PHE A 57 -3.69 -4.62 9.91
CA PHE A 57 -4.96 -5.31 9.65
C PHE A 57 -5.93 -5.23 10.83
N LEU A 58 -5.46 -5.49 12.04
CA LEU A 58 -6.31 -5.55 13.23
C LEU A 58 -6.82 -4.17 13.68
N PHE A 59 -6.03 -3.11 13.48
CA PHE A 59 -6.37 -1.79 14.01
C PHE A 59 -6.93 -0.82 12.97
N THR A 60 -6.74 -1.05 11.67
CA THR A 60 -7.34 -0.23 10.60
C THR A 60 -8.86 -0.07 10.71
N PRO A 61 -9.66 -1.08 11.13
CA PRO A 61 -11.11 -0.90 11.31
C PRO A 61 -11.50 0.16 12.33
N PHE A 62 -10.58 0.53 13.22
CA PHE A 62 -10.81 1.54 14.25
C PHE A 62 -10.37 2.96 13.84
N ALA A 63 -9.82 3.14 12.65
CA ALA A 63 -9.27 4.42 12.19
C ALA A 63 -10.31 5.56 12.26
N SER A 64 -11.54 5.32 11.81
CA SER A 64 -12.62 6.32 11.87
C SER A 64 -13.07 6.63 13.29
N TRP A 65 -13.06 5.65 14.18
CA TRP A 65 -13.38 5.86 15.60
C TRP A 65 -12.29 6.73 16.28
N VAL A 66 -11.02 6.46 16.03
CA VAL A 66 -9.92 7.28 16.52
C VAL A 66 -10.02 8.70 15.98
N ALA A 67 -10.28 8.84 14.66
CA ALA A 67 -10.43 10.13 14.01
C ALA A 67 -11.61 10.94 14.56
N GLN A 68 -12.73 10.29 14.91
CA GLN A 68 -13.87 10.95 15.51
C GLN A 68 -13.63 11.38 16.96
N ARG A 69 -12.93 10.54 17.75
CA ARG A 69 -12.67 10.81 19.18
C ARG A 69 -11.59 11.86 19.40
N LEU A 70 -10.48 11.77 18.70
CA LEU A 70 -9.32 12.64 18.89
C LEU A 70 -9.31 13.84 17.93
N GLY A 71 -10.15 13.80 16.89
CA GLY A 71 -10.04 14.69 15.74
C GLY A 71 -9.00 14.18 14.74
N ARG A 72 -9.27 14.41 13.47
CA ARG A 72 -8.49 13.84 12.35
C ARG A 72 -7.02 14.29 12.34
N ARG A 73 -6.75 15.54 12.72
CA ARG A 73 -5.41 16.10 12.82
C ARG A 73 -4.61 15.42 13.94
N SER A 74 -5.23 15.29 15.12
CA SER A 74 -4.59 14.63 16.28
C SER A 74 -4.37 13.14 16.03
N ALA A 75 -5.28 12.47 15.28
CA ALA A 75 -5.10 11.09 14.85
C ALA A 75 -3.86 10.92 13.95
N LEU A 76 -3.60 11.86 13.03
CA LEU A 76 -2.37 11.87 12.21
C LEU A 76 -1.12 12.08 13.05
N TRP A 77 -1.16 12.98 14.05
CA TRP A 77 -0.04 13.19 14.95
C TRP A 77 0.26 11.94 15.78
N LEU A 78 -0.78 11.30 16.31
CA LEU A 78 -0.65 10.04 17.04
C LEU A 78 -0.04 8.95 16.16
N ALA A 79 -0.53 8.84 14.93
CA ALA A 79 -0.07 7.87 13.94
C ALA A 79 1.42 8.08 13.56
N ALA A 80 1.91 9.33 13.56
CA ALA A 80 3.31 9.63 13.33
C ALA A 80 4.18 9.49 14.59
N ALA A 81 3.63 9.80 15.77
CA ALA A 81 4.39 9.77 17.03
C ALA A 81 4.69 8.32 17.47
N ILE A 82 3.74 7.39 17.30
CA ILE A 82 3.90 6.01 17.75
C ILE A 82 5.09 5.31 17.07
N PRO A 83 5.24 5.31 15.72
CA PRO A 83 6.40 4.70 15.08
C PRO A 83 7.73 5.38 15.46
N ALA A 84 7.73 6.71 15.61
CA ALA A 84 8.91 7.45 16.08
C ALA A 84 9.33 7.03 17.51
N ILE A 85 8.37 6.88 18.42
CA ILE A 85 8.63 6.40 19.79
C ILE A 85 9.05 4.92 19.78
N ALA A 86 8.40 4.09 18.97
CA ALA A 86 8.75 2.68 18.83
C ALA A 86 10.17 2.52 18.30
N SER A 87 10.60 3.34 17.32
CA SER A 87 11.97 3.32 16.80
C SER A 87 13.01 3.61 17.89
N LEU A 88 12.74 4.55 18.79
CA LEU A 88 13.57 4.79 19.98
C LEU A 88 13.56 3.57 20.91
N GLY A 89 12.40 2.95 21.11
CA GLY A 89 12.29 1.76 21.97
C GLY A 89 13.21 0.62 21.51
N PHE A 90 13.35 0.39 20.21
CA PHE A 90 14.27 -0.62 19.66
C PHE A 90 15.76 -0.31 19.91
N VAL A 91 16.11 0.96 20.16
CA VAL A 91 17.50 1.34 20.52
C VAL A 91 17.83 0.93 21.96
N PHE A 92 16.84 0.98 22.87
CA PHE A 92 17.07 0.84 24.30
C PHE A 92 16.82 -0.55 24.86
N THR A 93 16.36 -1.52 24.05
CA THR A 93 16.10 -2.88 24.52
C THR A 93 16.34 -3.91 23.44
N ASP A 94 16.90 -5.05 23.84
CA ASP A 94 17.05 -6.25 22.99
C ASP A 94 16.02 -7.34 23.35
N ALA A 95 15.06 -7.03 24.22
CA ALA A 95 14.04 -7.98 24.65
C ALA A 95 13.02 -8.23 23.53
N LEU A 96 13.03 -9.42 22.94
CA LEU A 96 12.15 -9.83 21.84
C LEU A 96 10.66 -9.57 22.10
N PRO A 97 10.08 -9.90 23.29
CA PRO A 97 8.66 -9.61 23.55
C PRO A 97 8.34 -8.12 23.43
N VAL A 98 9.27 -7.24 23.85
CA VAL A 98 9.13 -5.78 23.71
C VAL A 98 9.21 -5.38 22.25
N TRP A 99 10.11 -5.97 21.48
CA TRP A 99 10.19 -5.72 20.03
C TRP A 99 8.89 -6.08 19.31
N PHE A 100 8.30 -7.24 19.60
CA PHE A 100 7.00 -7.63 19.05
C PHE A 100 5.89 -6.65 19.42
N ALA A 101 5.85 -6.19 20.67
CA ALA A 101 4.86 -5.21 21.12
C ALA A 101 5.05 -3.85 20.41
N LEU A 102 6.29 -3.38 20.27
CA LEU A 102 6.60 -2.14 19.56
C LEU A 102 6.23 -2.22 18.08
N GLU A 103 6.55 -3.35 17.42
CA GLU A 103 6.22 -3.58 16.02
C GLU A 103 4.70 -3.66 15.80
N LEU A 104 3.97 -4.32 16.69
CA LEU A 104 2.51 -4.37 16.65
C LEU A 104 1.90 -2.96 16.77
N LEU A 105 2.40 -2.16 17.71
CA LEU A 105 1.94 -0.77 17.91
C LEU A 105 2.32 0.13 16.72
N ALA A 106 3.53 -0.01 16.20
CA ALA A 106 3.96 0.71 15.00
C ALA A 106 3.09 0.34 13.79
N GLY A 107 2.79 -0.95 13.60
CA GLY A 107 1.88 -1.42 12.56
C GLY A 107 0.47 -0.86 12.72
N ALA A 108 -0.07 -0.87 13.94
CA ALA A 108 -1.38 -0.28 14.22
C ALA A 108 -1.44 1.22 13.86
N ALA A 109 -0.39 1.96 14.23
CA ALA A 109 -0.25 3.37 13.89
C ALA A 109 -0.06 3.60 12.39
N SER A 110 0.70 2.74 11.72
CA SER A 110 0.90 2.78 10.27
C SER A 110 -0.41 2.56 9.52
N GLY A 111 -1.27 1.65 9.97
CA GLY A 111 -2.61 1.45 9.40
C GLY A 111 -3.50 2.69 9.55
N LEU A 112 -3.52 3.29 10.76
CA LEU A 112 -4.22 4.55 10.99
C LEU A 112 -3.68 5.67 10.08
N ARG A 113 -2.36 5.76 9.96
CA ARG A 113 -1.71 6.75 9.13
C ARG A 113 -2.04 6.57 7.66
N TRP A 114 -1.96 5.35 7.16
CA TRP A 114 -2.27 5.03 5.76
C TRP A 114 -3.68 5.54 5.40
N VAL A 115 -4.69 5.10 6.15
CA VAL A 115 -6.08 5.52 5.95
C VAL A 115 -6.25 7.05 6.01
N MET A 116 -5.64 7.68 7.03
CA MET A 116 -5.81 9.12 7.24
C MET A 116 -5.06 9.95 6.21
N ALA A 117 -3.86 9.52 5.79
CA ALA A 117 -3.06 10.25 4.80
C ALA A 117 -3.76 10.27 3.43
N GLU A 118 -4.23 9.13 2.96
CA GLU A 118 -4.97 9.04 1.68
C GLU A 118 -6.26 9.86 1.71
N ALA A 119 -7.04 9.77 2.80
CA ALA A 119 -8.24 10.57 2.95
C ALA A 119 -7.92 12.07 2.89
N VAL A 120 -6.84 12.52 3.54
CA VAL A 120 -6.40 13.91 3.54
C VAL A 120 -5.91 14.35 2.16
N VAL A 121 -5.14 13.50 1.46
CA VAL A 121 -4.70 13.78 0.07
C VAL A 121 -5.91 13.94 -0.84
N ALA A 122 -6.91 13.05 -0.74
CA ALA A 122 -8.13 13.14 -1.53
C ALA A 122 -8.93 14.42 -1.25
N GLU A 123 -9.06 14.83 0.02
CA GLU A 123 -9.82 16.03 0.41
C GLU A 123 -9.11 17.35 0.11
N PHE A 124 -7.78 17.39 0.24
CA PHE A 124 -7.02 18.61 -0.07
C PHE A 124 -6.79 18.79 -1.57
N SER A 125 -7.08 17.77 -2.36
CA SER A 125 -6.95 17.84 -3.81
C SER A 125 -8.13 18.59 -4.42
N ALA A 126 -7.82 19.58 -5.26
CA ALA A 126 -8.84 20.30 -6.03
C ALA A 126 -9.56 19.34 -7.01
N PRO A 127 -10.82 19.59 -7.34
CA PRO A 127 -11.50 18.89 -8.42
C PRO A 127 -10.66 18.97 -9.72
N GLY A 128 -10.50 17.83 -10.42
CA GLY A 128 -9.66 17.71 -11.62
C GLY A 128 -8.15 17.57 -11.39
N GLN A 129 -7.70 17.55 -10.12
CA GLN A 129 -6.30 17.28 -9.74
C GLN A 129 -6.19 16.15 -8.73
N ARG A 130 -7.30 15.55 -8.34
CA ARG A 130 -7.35 14.51 -7.31
C ARG A 130 -6.62 13.24 -7.75
N GLY A 131 -6.87 12.80 -8.96
CA GLY A 131 -6.19 11.63 -9.53
C GLY A 131 -4.69 11.82 -9.62
N ARG A 132 -4.24 13.00 -10.09
CA ARG A 132 -2.81 13.34 -10.13
C ARG A 132 -2.18 13.31 -8.75
N ASN A 133 -2.82 13.91 -7.75
CA ASN A 133 -2.26 14.01 -6.41
C ASN A 133 -2.26 12.66 -5.69
N ILE A 134 -3.31 11.83 -5.84
CA ILE A 134 -3.34 10.46 -5.32
C ILE A 134 -2.28 9.61 -6.05
N GLY A 135 -2.24 9.64 -7.38
CA GLY A 135 -1.23 8.91 -8.14
C GLY A 135 0.20 9.31 -7.78
N LEU A 136 0.47 10.62 -7.56
CA LEU A 136 1.77 11.08 -7.09
C LEU A 136 2.08 10.59 -5.66
N PHE A 137 1.07 10.58 -4.79
CA PHE A 137 1.22 10.08 -3.42
C PHE A 137 1.58 8.60 -3.42
N GLU A 138 0.86 7.77 -4.17
CA GLU A 138 1.14 6.34 -4.29
C GLU A 138 2.50 6.06 -4.94
N THR A 139 2.88 6.81 -5.99
CA THR A 139 4.22 6.75 -6.58
C THR A 139 5.31 7.06 -5.56
N MET A 140 5.10 8.09 -4.74
CA MET A 140 6.02 8.46 -3.65
C MET A 140 6.12 7.32 -2.62
N VAL A 141 4.99 6.75 -2.21
CA VAL A 141 4.96 5.59 -1.29
C VAL A 141 5.76 4.42 -1.89
N GLY A 142 5.48 4.06 -3.15
CA GLY A 142 6.22 3.01 -3.86
C GLY A 142 7.73 3.26 -3.91
N THR A 143 8.15 4.51 -4.07
CA THR A 143 9.58 4.90 -4.10
C THR A 143 10.26 4.65 -2.75
N THR A 144 9.55 4.78 -1.62
CA THR A 144 10.13 4.57 -0.28
C THR A 144 10.54 3.12 -0.02
N PHE A 145 9.87 2.14 -0.66
CA PHE A 145 10.25 0.72 -0.60
C PHE A 145 11.64 0.45 -1.19
N ILE A 146 12.09 1.31 -2.10
CA ILE A 146 13.42 1.23 -2.71
C ILE A 146 14.42 2.07 -1.94
N LEU A 147 14.05 3.32 -1.63
CA LEU A 147 14.94 4.28 -0.98
C LEU A 147 15.32 3.88 0.44
N GLY A 148 14.38 3.34 1.23
CA GLY A 148 14.66 2.93 2.61
C GLY A 148 15.81 1.91 2.69
N PRO A 149 15.68 0.73 2.09
CA PRO A 149 16.77 -0.26 2.08
C PRO A 149 18.05 0.25 1.41
N ALA A 150 17.95 1.03 0.34
CA ALA A 150 19.13 1.59 -0.34
C ALA A 150 19.93 2.55 0.57
N LEU A 151 19.24 3.41 1.30
CA LEU A 151 19.87 4.28 2.30
C LEU A 151 20.49 3.49 3.44
N LEU A 152 19.83 2.43 3.91
CA LEU A 152 20.39 1.56 4.94
C LEU A 152 21.70 0.91 4.48
N VAL A 153 21.75 0.43 3.24
CA VAL A 153 22.99 -0.14 2.66
C VAL A 153 24.09 0.92 2.56
N TRP A 154 23.74 2.13 2.14
CA TRP A 154 24.71 3.23 2.01
C TRP A 154 25.24 3.71 3.36
N LEU A 155 24.41 3.75 4.40
CA LEU A 155 24.79 4.15 5.76
C LEU A 155 25.55 3.05 6.52
N GLY A 156 25.51 1.81 6.06
CA GLY A 156 26.09 0.65 6.73
C GLY A 156 25.13 0.03 7.75
N PRO A 157 24.52 -1.13 7.42
CA PRO A 157 23.46 -1.73 8.26
C PRO A 157 23.96 -2.24 9.61
N LEU A 158 25.28 -2.38 9.81
CA LEU A 158 25.89 -2.79 11.08
C LEU A 158 26.33 -1.62 11.94
N GLU A 159 26.31 -0.40 11.40
CA GLU A 159 26.70 0.78 12.14
C GLU A 159 25.62 1.18 13.18
N PRO A 160 26.01 1.52 14.41
CA PRO A 160 25.07 2.01 15.43
C PRO A 160 24.29 3.24 14.99
N ALA A 161 24.88 4.06 14.12
CA ALA A 161 24.26 5.25 13.58
C ALA A 161 23.02 4.95 12.70
N ALA A 162 22.91 3.74 12.13
CA ALA A 162 21.78 3.37 11.28
C ALA A 162 20.42 3.49 12.01
N PHE A 163 20.37 3.10 13.29
CA PHE A 163 19.15 3.27 14.11
C PHE A 163 18.76 4.74 14.30
N TRP A 164 19.75 5.57 14.58
CA TRP A 164 19.51 7.00 14.78
C TRP A 164 19.03 7.67 13.52
N TRP A 165 19.49 7.24 12.35
CA TRP A 165 18.97 7.71 11.06
C TRP A 165 17.53 7.27 10.84
N CYS A 166 17.17 6.01 11.11
CA CYS A 166 15.77 5.55 11.03
C CYS A 166 14.88 6.43 11.93
N THR A 167 15.28 6.62 13.17
CA THR A 167 14.56 7.47 14.14
C THR A 167 14.49 8.93 13.68
N ALA A 168 15.58 9.49 13.16
CA ALA A 168 15.61 10.87 12.68
C ALA A 168 14.62 11.09 11.51
N PHE A 169 14.54 10.14 10.58
CA PHE A 169 13.55 10.18 9.52
C PHE A 169 12.11 10.14 10.06
N MET A 170 11.81 9.25 11.01
CA MET A 170 10.47 9.16 11.62
C MET A 170 10.12 10.41 12.43
N VAL A 171 11.06 10.95 13.21
CA VAL A 171 10.88 12.22 13.93
C VAL A 171 10.70 13.39 12.96
N GLY A 172 11.43 13.41 11.85
CA GLY A 172 11.22 14.36 10.76
C GLY A 172 9.80 14.26 10.17
N GLY A 173 9.31 13.03 9.97
CA GLY A 173 7.93 12.77 9.56
C GLY A 173 6.90 13.31 10.57
N LEU A 174 7.13 13.09 11.87
CA LEU A 174 6.30 13.66 12.93
C LEU A 174 6.34 15.20 12.91
N ALA A 175 7.51 15.81 12.77
CA ALA A 175 7.66 17.26 12.71
C ALA A 175 6.85 17.87 11.55
N TRP A 176 6.90 17.27 10.37
CA TRP A 176 6.09 17.69 9.23
C TRP A 176 4.60 17.46 9.46
N SER A 177 4.20 16.40 10.16
CA SER A 177 2.79 16.16 10.48
C SER A 177 2.18 17.25 11.35
N LEU A 178 2.97 17.91 12.20
CA LEU A 178 2.52 19.01 13.04
C LEU A 178 2.14 20.25 12.23
N LEU A 179 2.68 20.40 11.01
CA LEU A 179 2.38 21.51 10.10
C LEU A 179 1.08 21.29 9.31
N ILE A 180 0.46 20.11 9.37
CA ILE A 180 -0.84 19.87 8.71
C ILE A 180 -1.88 20.81 9.30
N PRO A 181 -2.56 21.62 8.46
CA PRO A 181 -3.56 22.55 8.93
C PRO A 181 -4.77 21.85 9.57
N PRO A 182 -5.58 22.54 10.36
CA PRO A 182 -6.82 21.98 10.88
C PRO A 182 -7.69 21.43 9.74
N LEU A 183 -8.07 20.15 9.90
CA LEU A 183 -8.98 19.49 8.98
C LEU A 183 -10.41 19.88 9.32
N PRO A 184 -11.29 20.05 8.32
CA PRO A 184 -12.70 20.29 8.58
C PRO A 184 -13.26 19.26 9.55
N ALA A 185 -14.10 19.70 10.48
CA ALA A 185 -14.83 18.77 11.35
C ALA A 185 -15.58 17.75 10.48
N ALA A 186 -15.69 16.52 10.96
CA ALA A 186 -16.46 15.51 10.26
C ALA A 186 -17.88 16.04 10.02
N ALA A 187 -18.30 16.10 8.75
CA ALA A 187 -19.55 16.73 8.36
C ALA A 187 -20.81 16.06 8.95
N ASP A 188 -20.68 14.82 9.43
CA ASP A 188 -21.78 14.06 10.00
C ASP A 188 -21.39 13.45 11.36
N PRO A 189 -21.85 14.03 12.49
CA PRO A 189 -21.67 13.48 13.82
C PRO A 189 -22.35 12.10 14.03
N GLN A 190 -23.34 11.74 13.17
CA GLN A 190 -24.06 10.49 13.23
C GLN A 190 -23.45 9.41 12.30
N ALA A 191 -22.39 9.74 11.57
CA ALA A 191 -21.71 8.76 10.74
C ALA A 191 -21.27 7.54 11.56
N ALA A 192 -21.53 6.35 11.03
CA ALA A 192 -21.05 5.13 11.66
C ALA A 192 -19.53 5.09 11.68
N VAL A 193 -18.94 4.69 12.80
CA VAL A 193 -17.48 4.61 12.98
C VAL A 193 -17.04 3.22 13.41
N GLY A 194 -15.73 2.99 13.32
CA GLY A 194 -15.14 1.71 13.69
C GLY A 194 -15.67 0.57 12.81
N VAL A 195 -15.76 -0.62 13.35
CA VAL A 195 -16.19 -1.82 12.61
C VAL A 195 -17.53 -1.65 11.90
N ARG A 196 -18.48 -0.92 12.52
CA ARG A 196 -19.79 -0.65 11.88
C ARG A 196 -19.65 0.27 10.65
N GLY A 197 -18.78 1.27 10.74
CA GLY A 197 -18.50 2.17 9.61
C GLY A 197 -17.86 1.42 8.46
N VAL A 198 -16.84 0.62 8.76
CA VAL A 198 -16.13 -0.24 7.80
C VAL A 198 -17.11 -1.21 7.13
N TRP A 199 -17.98 -1.87 7.89
CA TRP A 199 -18.99 -2.80 7.36
C TRP A 199 -19.98 -2.11 6.39
N ARG A 200 -20.47 -0.93 6.76
CA ARG A 200 -21.34 -0.13 5.88
C ARG A 200 -20.64 0.29 4.60
N ALA A 201 -19.37 0.73 4.68
CA ALA A 201 -18.59 1.11 3.52
C ALA A 201 -18.34 -0.09 2.58
N LEU A 202 -18.06 -1.27 3.13
CA LEU A 202 -17.91 -2.49 2.36
C LEU A 202 -19.19 -2.83 1.58
N LEU A 203 -20.36 -2.71 2.23
CA LEU A 203 -21.65 -2.99 1.60
C LEU A 203 -22.03 -1.91 0.55
N ALA A 204 -21.58 -0.66 0.76
CA ALA A 204 -21.86 0.43 -0.17
C ALA A 204 -21.07 0.33 -1.49
N HIS A 205 -19.81 -0.16 -1.42
CA HIS A 205 -18.89 -0.16 -2.56
C HIS A 205 -18.18 -1.51 -2.78
N PRO A 206 -18.90 -2.64 -2.86
CA PRO A 206 -18.27 -3.97 -2.86
C PRO A 206 -17.35 -4.20 -4.07
N VAL A 207 -17.67 -3.59 -5.20
CA VAL A 207 -16.88 -3.77 -6.44
C VAL A 207 -15.58 -2.97 -6.41
N ILE A 208 -15.62 -1.76 -5.83
CA ILE A 208 -14.41 -0.95 -5.63
C ILE A 208 -13.47 -1.67 -4.64
N MET A 209 -14.02 -2.27 -3.60
CA MET A 209 -13.25 -3.04 -2.63
C MET A 209 -12.64 -4.31 -3.26
N LEU A 210 -13.32 -4.92 -4.23
CA LEU A 210 -12.74 -5.99 -5.01
C LEU A 210 -11.55 -5.50 -5.87
N ALA A 211 -11.62 -4.30 -6.43
CA ALA A 211 -10.47 -3.71 -7.12
C ALA A 211 -9.27 -3.51 -6.18
N GLY A 212 -9.52 -3.09 -4.94
CA GLY A 212 -8.50 -3.04 -3.90
C GLY A 212 -7.87 -4.40 -3.61
N PHE A 213 -8.70 -5.45 -3.45
CA PHE A 213 -8.22 -6.81 -3.25
C PHE A 213 -7.36 -7.31 -4.41
N VAL A 214 -7.80 -7.14 -5.65
CA VAL A 214 -7.05 -7.54 -6.85
C VAL A 214 -5.75 -6.72 -6.95
N GLY A 215 -5.81 -5.41 -6.70
CA GLY A 215 -4.62 -4.55 -6.65
C GLY A 215 -3.58 -5.07 -5.66
N GLY A 216 -3.98 -5.32 -4.40
CA GLY A 216 -3.08 -5.88 -3.39
C GLY A 216 -2.53 -7.25 -3.76
N PHE A 217 -3.36 -8.10 -4.37
CA PHE A 217 -2.93 -9.42 -4.83
C PHE A 217 -1.81 -9.33 -5.87
N PHE A 218 -1.92 -8.44 -6.85
CA PHE A 218 -0.97 -8.33 -7.96
C PHE A 218 0.18 -7.35 -7.72
N GLU A 219 0.03 -6.38 -6.85
CA GLU A 219 1.09 -5.42 -6.54
C GLU A 219 2.05 -5.94 -5.48
N SER A 220 1.53 -6.20 -4.30
CA SER A 220 2.34 -6.54 -3.12
C SER A 220 2.42 -8.05 -2.88
N GLY A 221 1.32 -8.76 -3.11
CA GLY A 221 1.20 -10.17 -2.73
C GLY A 221 2.10 -11.10 -3.51
N ILE A 222 2.18 -10.95 -4.82
CA ILE A 222 3.00 -11.82 -5.68
C ILE A 222 4.49 -11.47 -5.65
N THR A 223 4.87 -10.26 -5.26
CA THR A 223 6.27 -9.84 -5.24
C THR A 223 7.13 -10.71 -4.34
N SER A 224 6.57 -11.27 -3.27
CA SER A 224 7.25 -12.18 -2.37
C SER A 224 7.56 -13.55 -2.99
N ILE A 225 6.75 -14.00 -3.96
CA ILE A 225 6.86 -15.31 -4.61
C ILE A 225 7.49 -15.21 -6.00
N LEU A 226 7.48 -14.04 -6.60
CA LEU A 226 7.94 -13.81 -7.97
C LEU A 226 9.39 -14.28 -8.23
N PRO A 227 10.36 -14.14 -7.29
CA PRO A 227 11.70 -14.70 -7.51
C PRO A 227 11.70 -16.23 -7.62
N LEU A 228 10.91 -16.90 -6.78
CA LEU A 228 10.79 -18.36 -6.82
C LEU A 228 10.12 -18.83 -8.11
N TYR A 229 9.15 -18.08 -8.58
CA TYR A 229 8.52 -18.34 -9.87
C TYR A 229 9.53 -18.18 -11.03
N GLY A 230 10.35 -17.11 -11.02
CA GLY A 230 11.43 -16.93 -12.00
C GLY A 230 12.39 -18.12 -12.04
N LEU A 231 12.83 -18.60 -10.86
CA LEU A 231 13.66 -19.82 -10.77
C LEU A 231 12.95 -21.04 -11.34
N SER A 232 11.66 -21.22 -11.13
CA SER A 232 10.87 -22.33 -11.68
C SER A 232 10.72 -22.27 -13.20
N LEU A 233 10.87 -21.11 -13.80
CA LEU A 233 10.91 -20.90 -15.26
C LEU A 233 12.33 -21.11 -15.86
N GLY A 234 13.30 -21.47 -15.03
CA GLY A 234 14.70 -21.70 -15.44
C GLY A 234 15.56 -20.44 -15.51
N LEU A 235 15.08 -19.31 -14.97
CA LEU A 235 15.87 -18.09 -14.84
C LEU A 235 16.92 -18.25 -13.73
N ASP A 236 18.07 -17.61 -13.88
CA ASP A 236 19.04 -17.52 -12.79
C ASP A 236 18.55 -16.61 -11.65
N ALA A 237 19.24 -16.67 -10.50
CA ALA A 237 18.83 -15.92 -9.32
C ALA A 237 18.79 -14.41 -9.53
N SER A 238 19.71 -13.86 -10.33
CA SER A 238 19.77 -12.42 -10.62
C SER A 238 18.58 -11.98 -11.47
N ARG A 239 18.25 -12.71 -12.54
CA ARG A 239 17.09 -12.44 -13.40
C ARG A 239 15.79 -12.62 -12.63
N SER A 240 15.69 -13.65 -11.80
CA SER A 240 14.51 -13.87 -10.95
C SER A 240 14.28 -12.72 -9.98
N ALA A 241 15.32 -12.16 -9.36
CA ALA A 241 15.24 -10.98 -8.51
C ALA A 241 14.86 -9.72 -9.31
N LEU A 242 15.37 -9.57 -10.55
CA LEU A 242 15.03 -8.44 -11.42
C LEU A 242 13.55 -8.44 -11.84
N LEU A 243 12.85 -9.58 -11.88
CA LEU A 243 11.41 -9.62 -12.12
C LEU A 243 10.64 -8.80 -11.06
N VAL A 244 11.03 -8.94 -9.78
CA VAL A 244 10.43 -8.15 -8.69
C VAL A 244 10.69 -6.66 -8.89
N SER A 245 11.92 -6.32 -9.24
CA SER A 245 12.31 -4.91 -9.47
C SER A 245 11.51 -4.31 -10.64
N ALA A 246 11.37 -5.05 -11.74
CA ALA A 246 10.59 -4.59 -12.90
C ALA A 246 9.10 -4.40 -12.55
N SER A 247 8.50 -5.36 -11.84
CA SER A 247 7.11 -5.28 -11.39
C SER A 247 6.90 -4.11 -10.41
N GLY A 248 7.77 -3.96 -9.42
CA GLY A 248 7.71 -2.87 -8.44
C GLY A 248 7.90 -1.49 -9.06
N LEU A 249 8.86 -1.34 -9.99
CA LEU A 249 9.03 -0.10 -10.76
C LEU A 249 7.79 0.20 -11.61
N GLY A 250 7.21 -0.82 -12.23
CA GLY A 250 5.98 -0.69 -12.99
C GLY A 250 4.86 -0.14 -12.12
N SER A 251 4.64 -0.73 -10.95
CA SER A 251 3.65 -0.26 -9.99
C SER A 251 3.90 1.20 -9.61
N ALA A 252 5.06 1.52 -9.07
CA ALA A 252 5.38 2.87 -8.61
C ALA A 252 5.24 3.93 -9.73
N ILE A 253 5.76 3.65 -10.94
CA ILE A 253 5.78 4.64 -12.03
C ILE A 253 4.41 4.82 -12.67
N MET A 254 3.62 3.74 -12.83
CA MET A 254 2.33 3.80 -13.55
C MET A 254 1.21 4.45 -12.74
N MET A 255 1.32 4.55 -11.42
CA MET A 255 0.30 5.17 -10.56
C MET A 255 0.06 6.63 -10.89
N LEU A 256 1.11 7.43 -11.12
CA LEU A 256 1.00 8.84 -11.47
C LEU A 256 0.33 9.05 -12.84
N PRO A 257 0.79 8.43 -13.96
CA PRO A 257 0.10 8.54 -15.25
C PRO A 257 -1.36 8.08 -15.19
N THR A 258 -1.64 7.00 -14.46
CA THR A 258 -3.02 6.51 -14.28
C THR A 258 -3.89 7.54 -13.57
N GLY A 259 -3.38 8.15 -12.50
CA GLY A 259 -4.10 9.21 -11.79
C GLY A 259 -4.33 10.44 -12.67
N MET A 260 -3.33 10.88 -13.44
CA MET A 260 -3.47 11.99 -14.38
C MET A 260 -4.47 11.69 -15.50
N LEU A 261 -4.50 10.46 -15.99
CA LEU A 261 -5.46 10.02 -17.01
C LEU A 261 -6.88 9.98 -16.43
N ALA A 262 -7.04 9.53 -15.17
CA ALA A 262 -8.32 9.52 -14.48
C ALA A 262 -8.91 10.94 -14.32
N ASP A 263 -8.06 11.94 -14.06
CA ASP A 263 -8.50 13.36 -13.99
C ASP A 263 -8.94 13.92 -15.36
N ARG A 264 -8.33 13.45 -16.44
CA ARG A 264 -8.62 13.93 -17.80
C ARG A 264 -9.80 13.22 -18.47
N TRP A 265 -10.21 12.07 -17.95
CA TRP A 265 -11.31 11.33 -18.54
C TRP A 265 -12.63 12.07 -18.32
N THR A 266 -13.21 12.57 -19.40
CA THR A 266 -14.32 13.52 -19.38
C THR A 266 -15.64 12.98 -18.81
N ASP A 267 -15.80 11.64 -18.80
CA ASP A 267 -17.04 10.99 -18.33
C ASP A 267 -17.15 10.82 -16.81
N GLY A 268 -16.27 11.46 -16.04
CA GLY A 268 -16.32 11.45 -14.58
C GLY A 268 -16.25 10.04 -13.97
N ALA A 269 -17.27 9.66 -13.21
CA ALA A 269 -17.34 8.33 -12.58
C ALA A 269 -17.36 7.18 -13.60
N HIS A 270 -18.08 7.32 -14.70
CA HIS A 270 -18.15 6.28 -15.73
C HIS A 270 -16.78 6.06 -16.41
N GLY A 271 -16.06 7.14 -16.69
CA GLY A 271 -14.71 7.06 -17.25
C GLY A 271 -13.74 6.31 -16.32
N ARG A 272 -13.73 6.64 -15.02
CA ARG A 272 -12.89 5.94 -14.03
C ARG A 272 -13.19 4.45 -13.92
N ARG A 273 -14.48 4.07 -13.95
CA ARG A 273 -14.91 2.67 -13.95
C ARG A 273 -14.43 1.93 -15.21
N SER A 274 -14.52 2.60 -16.35
CA SER A 274 -14.01 2.06 -17.62
C SER A 274 -12.49 1.86 -17.55
N MET A 275 -11.75 2.78 -16.94
CA MET A 275 -10.31 2.62 -16.70
C MET A 275 -10.00 1.42 -15.80
N MET A 276 -10.75 1.22 -14.70
CA MET A 276 -10.58 0.03 -13.84
C MET A 276 -10.78 -1.27 -14.63
N VAL A 277 -11.79 -1.33 -15.51
CA VAL A 277 -12.03 -2.49 -16.38
C VAL A 277 -10.88 -2.71 -17.36
N ILE A 278 -10.36 -1.64 -17.98
CA ILE A 278 -9.22 -1.72 -18.90
C ILE A 278 -7.97 -2.19 -18.17
N VAL A 279 -7.67 -1.60 -17.02
CA VAL A 279 -6.49 -1.94 -16.22
C VAL A 279 -6.56 -3.38 -15.70
N ALA A 280 -7.75 -3.84 -15.24
CA ALA A 280 -7.96 -5.23 -14.85
C ALA A 280 -7.79 -6.20 -16.04
N PHE A 281 -8.21 -5.80 -17.23
CA PHE A 281 -7.99 -6.58 -18.46
C PHE A 281 -6.51 -6.65 -18.82
N VAL A 282 -5.78 -5.54 -18.71
CA VAL A 282 -4.32 -5.50 -18.92
C VAL A 282 -3.60 -6.40 -17.91
N THR A 283 -4.03 -6.39 -16.65
CA THR A 283 -3.50 -7.29 -15.62
C THR A 283 -3.72 -8.77 -16.00
N LEU A 284 -4.93 -9.12 -16.46
CA LEU A 284 -5.25 -10.47 -16.92
C LEU A 284 -4.40 -10.86 -18.13
N LEU A 285 -4.32 -10.00 -19.13
CA LEU A 285 -3.56 -10.26 -20.36
C LEU A 285 -2.07 -10.44 -20.06
N ALA A 286 -1.48 -9.53 -19.26
CA ALA A 286 -0.09 -9.63 -18.84
C ALA A 286 0.16 -10.92 -18.05
N THR A 287 -0.76 -11.29 -17.14
CA THR A 287 -0.67 -12.55 -16.38
C THR A 287 -0.60 -13.77 -17.30
N CYS A 288 -1.37 -13.80 -18.38
CA CYS A 288 -1.34 -14.91 -19.35
C CYS A 288 -0.05 -14.89 -20.21
N ILE A 289 0.51 -13.73 -20.47
CA ILE A 289 1.69 -13.57 -21.34
C ILE A 289 3.00 -13.81 -20.57
N VAL A 290 3.11 -13.38 -19.30
CA VAL A 290 4.35 -13.48 -18.50
C VAL A 290 5.00 -14.87 -18.55
N PRO A 291 4.30 -16.00 -18.38
CA PRO A 291 4.92 -17.33 -18.45
C PRO A 291 5.57 -17.63 -19.80
N MET A 292 5.02 -17.06 -20.87
CA MET A 292 5.48 -17.30 -22.26
C MET A 292 6.71 -16.47 -22.61
N VAL A 293 6.80 -15.25 -22.04
CA VAL A 293 7.86 -14.28 -22.38
C VAL A 293 8.99 -14.23 -21.36
N ALA A 294 8.80 -14.79 -20.17
CA ALA A 294 9.81 -14.77 -19.11
C ALA A 294 11.20 -15.26 -19.55
N PRO A 295 11.35 -16.27 -20.44
CA PRO A 295 12.65 -16.67 -20.97
C PRO A 295 13.25 -15.69 -22.00
N ILE A 296 12.49 -14.69 -22.46
CA ILE A 296 12.90 -13.76 -23.53
C ILE A 296 13.18 -12.39 -22.90
N ASP A 297 14.44 -12.14 -22.54
CA ASP A 297 14.84 -10.97 -21.75
C ASP A 297 14.27 -9.64 -22.23
N TRP A 298 14.43 -9.29 -23.50
CA TRP A 298 13.99 -8.00 -24.03
C TRP A 298 12.47 -7.79 -24.00
N LEU A 299 11.70 -8.87 -23.90
CA LEU A 299 10.23 -8.84 -23.83
C LEU A 299 9.72 -9.04 -22.40
N ALA A 300 10.43 -9.79 -21.58
CA ALA A 300 10.05 -10.06 -20.21
C ALA A 300 9.94 -8.78 -19.38
N TRP A 301 10.94 -7.90 -19.43
CA TRP A 301 10.98 -6.70 -18.61
C TRP A 301 9.83 -5.73 -18.86
N PRO A 302 9.53 -5.31 -20.11
CA PRO A 302 8.39 -4.43 -20.38
C PRO A 302 7.05 -5.07 -20.02
N ILE A 303 6.88 -6.38 -20.21
CA ILE A 303 5.62 -7.05 -19.87
C ILE A 303 5.44 -7.15 -18.35
N VAL A 304 6.49 -7.51 -17.61
CA VAL A 304 6.47 -7.56 -16.14
C VAL A 304 6.29 -6.17 -15.53
N PHE A 305 6.91 -5.14 -16.13
CA PHE A 305 6.70 -3.75 -15.75
C PHE A 305 5.22 -3.33 -15.93
N LEU A 306 4.62 -3.62 -17.08
CA LEU A 306 3.20 -3.35 -17.33
C LEU A 306 2.30 -4.15 -16.40
N TRP A 307 2.66 -5.38 -16.07
CA TRP A 307 1.92 -6.24 -15.17
C TRP A 307 1.85 -5.65 -13.75
N GLY A 308 2.99 -5.29 -13.18
CA GLY A 308 3.05 -4.60 -11.88
C GLY A 308 2.33 -3.26 -11.91
N GLY A 309 2.54 -2.48 -12.97
CA GLY A 309 1.89 -1.18 -13.17
C GLY A 309 0.37 -1.25 -13.24
N ALA A 310 -0.16 -2.24 -13.94
CA ALA A 310 -1.60 -2.46 -14.02
C ALA A 310 -2.17 -2.92 -12.66
N GLY A 311 -1.49 -3.86 -11.97
CA GLY A 311 -1.90 -4.32 -10.64
C GLY A 311 -2.03 -3.17 -9.64
N GLY A 312 -0.98 -2.37 -9.45
CA GLY A 312 -0.95 -1.23 -8.54
C GLY A 312 -1.95 -0.13 -8.92
N SER A 313 -2.15 0.10 -10.22
CA SER A 313 -3.10 1.11 -10.70
C SER A 313 -4.56 0.83 -10.31
N LEU A 314 -4.94 -0.42 -10.03
CA LEU A 314 -6.30 -0.75 -9.57
C LEU A 314 -6.59 -0.12 -8.20
N TYR A 315 -5.66 -0.19 -7.27
CA TYR A 315 -5.78 0.45 -5.97
C TYR A 315 -5.91 1.97 -6.11
N THR A 316 -5.01 2.57 -6.87
CA THR A 316 -5.01 4.02 -7.12
C THR A 316 -6.34 4.51 -7.71
N LEU A 317 -6.88 3.81 -8.71
CA LEU A 317 -8.18 4.15 -9.32
C LEU A 317 -9.34 3.97 -8.33
N ALA A 318 -9.32 2.93 -7.50
CA ALA A 318 -10.32 2.72 -6.45
C ALA A 318 -10.30 3.88 -5.45
N MET A 319 -9.11 4.31 -5.00
CA MET A 319 -8.96 5.44 -4.09
C MET A 319 -9.43 6.76 -4.70
N ILE A 320 -9.13 7.00 -5.98
CA ILE A 320 -9.62 8.19 -6.70
C ILE A 320 -11.15 8.20 -6.78
N ASP A 321 -11.76 7.04 -7.07
CA ASP A 321 -13.23 6.95 -7.18
C ASP A 321 -13.91 7.19 -5.84
N ILE A 322 -13.47 6.56 -4.76
CA ILE A 322 -13.94 6.79 -3.39
C ILE A 322 -13.77 8.27 -3.00
N GLY A 323 -12.56 8.79 -3.14
CA GLY A 323 -12.24 10.16 -2.79
C GLY A 323 -13.03 11.21 -3.60
N SER A 324 -13.56 10.84 -4.76
CA SER A 324 -14.41 11.75 -5.55
C SER A 324 -15.87 11.81 -5.08
N ARG A 325 -16.32 10.83 -4.29
CA ARG A 325 -17.71 10.68 -3.84
C ARG A 325 -17.90 11.00 -2.37
N GLU A 326 -16.90 10.69 -1.56
CA GLU A 326 -16.99 10.73 -0.11
C GLU A 326 -16.08 11.77 0.52
N GLN A 327 -16.43 12.20 1.71
CA GLN A 327 -15.67 13.18 2.50
C GLN A 327 -15.81 12.87 4.01
N GLY A 328 -14.90 13.41 4.82
CA GLY A 328 -14.99 13.29 6.27
C GLY A 328 -14.85 11.84 6.75
N ILE A 329 -15.69 11.43 7.68
CA ILE A 329 -15.65 10.11 8.31
C ILE A 329 -16.07 8.99 7.34
N THR A 330 -16.97 9.24 6.40
CA THR A 330 -17.34 8.26 5.38
C THR A 330 -16.15 7.91 4.50
N LEU A 331 -15.40 8.92 4.05
CA LEU A 331 -14.16 8.71 3.30
C LEU A 331 -13.13 7.90 4.11
N VAL A 332 -12.95 8.20 5.40
CA VAL A 332 -12.06 7.43 6.28
C VAL A 332 -12.50 5.96 6.39
N ASN A 333 -13.81 5.69 6.51
CA ASN A 333 -14.33 4.33 6.53
C ASN A 333 -14.04 3.57 5.22
N SER A 334 -14.32 4.20 4.08
CA SER A 334 -14.14 3.59 2.77
C SER A 334 -12.66 3.37 2.45
N THR A 335 -11.80 4.32 2.82
CA THR A 335 -10.34 4.14 2.72
C THR A 335 -9.87 3.00 3.63
N ALA A 336 -10.39 2.89 4.85
CA ALA A 336 -10.07 1.79 5.75
C ALA A 336 -10.45 0.43 5.16
N VAL A 337 -11.61 0.30 4.51
CA VAL A 337 -11.99 -0.94 3.81
C VAL A 337 -11.08 -1.20 2.63
N LEU A 338 -10.72 -0.19 1.86
CA LEU A 338 -9.82 -0.33 0.72
C LEU A 338 -8.45 -0.86 1.15
N VAL A 339 -7.87 -0.28 2.22
CA VAL A 339 -6.61 -0.75 2.83
C VAL A 339 -6.74 -2.20 3.33
N LEU A 340 -7.84 -2.54 4.00
CA LEU A 340 -8.09 -3.90 4.49
C LEU A 340 -8.19 -4.91 3.36
N THR A 341 -8.93 -4.60 2.29
CA THR A 341 -9.10 -5.50 1.16
C THR A 341 -7.80 -5.65 0.37
N TYR A 342 -7.02 -4.58 0.22
CA TYR A 342 -5.69 -4.64 -0.36
C TYR A 342 -4.75 -5.53 0.47
N THR A 343 -4.69 -5.33 1.78
CA THR A 343 -3.87 -6.14 2.69
C THR A 343 -4.27 -7.62 2.65
N LEU A 344 -5.59 -7.88 2.63
CA LEU A 344 -6.11 -9.24 2.50
C LEU A 344 -5.70 -9.87 1.15
N GLY A 345 -5.79 -9.12 0.06
CA GLY A 345 -5.34 -9.55 -1.26
C GLY A 345 -3.86 -9.93 -1.26
N SER A 346 -3.01 -9.10 -0.68
CA SER A 346 -1.57 -9.34 -0.54
C SER A 346 -1.26 -10.60 0.27
N MET A 347 -1.94 -10.78 1.40
CA MET A 347 -1.79 -11.97 2.25
C MET A 347 -2.27 -13.25 1.54
N CYS A 348 -3.43 -13.19 0.90
CA CYS A 348 -3.97 -14.32 0.13
C CYS A 348 -3.04 -14.70 -1.02
N ALA A 349 -2.49 -13.72 -1.74
CA ALA A 349 -1.56 -13.98 -2.83
C ALA A 349 -0.28 -14.67 -2.34
N SER A 350 0.34 -14.13 -1.29
CA SER A 350 1.57 -14.72 -0.73
C SER A 350 1.36 -16.15 -0.27
N ALA A 351 0.28 -16.41 0.48
CA ALA A 351 -0.02 -17.73 1.01
C ALA A 351 -0.39 -18.74 -0.08
N SER A 352 -1.35 -18.40 -0.96
CA SER A 352 -1.86 -19.32 -1.99
C SER A 352 -0.84 -19.54 -3.10
N SER A 353 -0.08 -18.50 -3.48
CA SER A 353 0.93 -18.61 -4.52
C SER A 353 2.07 -19.54 -4.11
N GLY A 354 2.53 -19.47 -2.85
CA GLY A 354 3.58 -20.35 -2.35
C GLY A 354 3.18 -21.84 -2.41
N VAL A 355 1.95 -22.15 -1.97
CA VAL A 355 1.40 -23.52 -2.01
C VAL A 355 1.27 -24.03 -3.45
N LEU A 356 0.71 -23.21 -4.34
CA LEU A 356 0.46 -23.61 -5.73
C LEU A 356 1.74 -23.69 -6.55
N LEU A 357 2.73 -22.84 -6.27
CA LEU A 357 4.05 -22.93 -6.88
C LEU A 357 4.76 -24.24 -6.50
N GLN A 358 4.63 -24.65 -5.24
CA GLN A 358 5.18 -25.93 -4.78
C GLN A 358 4.47 -27.14 -5.42
N TRP A 359 3.14 -27.06 -5.57
CA TRP A 359 2.34 -28.13 -6.14
C TRP A 359 2.50 -28.26 -7.66
N SER A 360 2.47 -27.15 -8.40
CA SER A 360 2.66 -27.12 -9.85
C SER A 360 3.21 -25.76 -10.31
N PRO A 361 4.53 -25.61 -10.42
CA PRO A 361 5.15 -24.35 -10.87
C PRO A 361 4.70 -23.94 -12.26
N THR A 362 4.52 -24.91 -13.17
CA THR A 362 4.21 -24.66 -14.59
C THR A 362 2.77 -24.23 -14.80
N PHE A 363 1.80 -24.80 -14.06
CA PHE A 363 0.38 -24.58 -14.30
C PHE A 363 -0.36 -24.02 -13.09
N GLY A 364 -0.10 -24.51 -11.88
CA GLY A 364 -0.86 -24.15 -10.69
C GLY A 364 -0.79 -22.66 -10.36
N PHE A 365 0.42 -22.10 -10.29
CA PHE A 365 0.62 -20.70 -9.99
C PHE A 365 0.06 -19.76 -11.08
N PRO A 366 0.40 -19.90 -12.39
CA PRO A 366 -0.18 -19.06 -13.44
C PRO A 366 -1.71 -19.15 -13.52
N LEU A 367 -2.30 -20.34 -13.32
CA LEU A 367 -3.75 -20.51 -13.33
C LEU A 367 -4.43 -19.78 -12.15
N LEU A 368 -3.83 -19.79 -10.96
CA LEU A 368 -4.33 -19.00 -9.84
C LEU A 368 -4.37 -17.51 -10.18
N LEU A 369 -3.25 -16.99 -10.69
CA LEU A 369 -3.15 -15.58 -11.06
C LEU A 369 -4.18 -15.22 -12.13
N ALA A 370 -4.29 -16.05 -13.18
CA ALA A 370 -5.27 -15.84 -14.24
C ALA A 370 -6.71 -15.91 -13.73
N ALA A 371 -7.02 -16.84 -12.82
CA ALA A 371 -8.36 -16.96 -12.22
C ALA A 371 -8.71 -15.71 -11.38
N VAL A 372 -7.82 -15.21 -10.55
CA VAL A 372 -8.06 -13.99 -9.74
C VAL A 372 -8.21 -12.77 -10.65
N ALA A 373 -7.35 -12.60 -11.66
CA ALA A 373 -7.44 -11.51 -12.61
C ALA A 373 -8.75 -11.57 -13.42
N LEU A 374 -9.15 -12.77 -13.87
CA LEU A 374 -10.39 -12.98 -14.63
C LEU A 374 -11.64 -12.67 -13.79
N VAL A 375 -11.69 -13.17 -12.56
CA VAL A 375 -12.81 -12.88 -11.64
C VAL A 375 -12.90 -11.38 -11.37
N GLY A 376 -11.77 -10.72 -11.09
CA GLY A 376 -11.70 -9.28 -10.89
C GLY A 376 -12.20 -8.51 -12.12
N TRP A 377 -11.72 -8.86 -13.30
CA TRP A 377 -12.13 -8.21 -14.54
C TRP A 377 -13.62 -8.40 -14.86
N ILE A 378 -14.16 -9.64 -14.75
CA ILE A 378 -15.58 -9.92 -15.01
C ILE A 378 -16.47 -9.16 -14.01
N ALA A 379 -16.12 -9.13 -12.74
CA ALA A 379 -16.87 -8.41 -11.71
C ALA A 379 -16.91 -6.91 -11.99
N LEU A 380 -15.77 -6.29 -12.30
CA LEU A 380 -15.68 -4.88 -12.66
C LEU A 380 -16.45 -4.56 -13.93
N LEU A 381 -16.38 -5.42 -14.95
CA LEU A 381 -17.11 -5.25 -16.20
C LEU A 381 -18.63 -5.32 -15.99
N ARG A 382 -19.10 -6.31 -15.22
CA ARG A 382 -20.53 -6.46 -14.90
C ARG A 382 -21.04 -5.28 -14.08
N ALA A 383 -20.29 -4.84 -13.08
CA ALA A 383 -20.67 -3.72 -12.26
C ALA A 383 -20.72 -2.40 -13.04
N ARG A 384 -19.79 -2.19 -13.97
CA ARG A 384 -19.84 -1.03 -14.88
C ARG A 384 -21.14 -1.01 -15.68
N ASN A 385 -21.50 -2.16 -16.27
CA ASN A 385 -22.69 -2.28 -17.13
C ASN A 385 -23.99 -2.15 -16.33
N ALA A 386 -24.01 -2.60 -15.08
CA ALA A 386 -25.17 -2.52 -14.19
C ALA A 386 -25.26 -1.21 -13.39
N ALA A 387 -24.33 -0.30 -13.57
CA ALA A 387 -24.18 0.93 -12.75
C ALA A 387 -24.14 0.69 -11.22
N LEU A 388 -23.57 -0.46 -10.80
CA LEU A 388 -23.50 -0.93 -9.41
C LEU A 388 -22.24 -0.47 -8.64
N PHE A 389 -21.60 0.59 -9.08
CA PHE A 389 -20.47 1.16 -8.35
C PHE A 389 -20.90 2.17 -7.33
#